data_849c3c75d0b9a597888edab71296625e
#
_entry.id   849c3c75d0b9a597888edab71296625e
#
_cell.length_a   1.000
_cell.length_b   1.000
_cell.length_c   1.000
_cell.angle_alpha   90.00
_cell.angle_beta   90.00
_cell.angle_gamma   90.00
#
_symmetry.space_group_name_H-M   'P 1'
#
loop_
_entity.id
_entity.type
_entity.pdbx_description
1 polymer ?
#
loop_
_entity_poly.entity_id
_entity_poly.type
_entity_poly.pdbx_seq_one_letter_code
_entity_poly.pdbx_strand_id
1 'polypeptide(L)'
;MSNQQKKLFKRQKRHWRIRKILKGTTERPRLSIYRSLKHIYAQVIDDTQGYTLCSVSTLSPEIKKSIKGGGNIGAAKEVGKKLSEIALKKSIQKVVFDRGCFPYHGRIKALAESARESGLKF
;
A
#
# COMPACT_ATOMS: atom_id res chain seq x y z
N MET A 1 -9.10 -29.87 -5.03
CA MET A 1 -8.82 -28.69 -4.20
C MET A 1 -9.95 -28.43 -3.21
N SER A 2 -9.62 -28.09 -1.97
CA SER A 2 -10.59 -27.61 -0.99
C SER A 2 -11.13 -26.23 -1.39
N ASN A 3 -12.23 -25.80 -0.77
CA ASN A 3 -12.78 -24.47 -1.02
C ASN A 3 -11.78 -23.35 -0.64
N GLN A 4 -11.02 -23.54 0.44
CA GLN A 4 -9.99 -22.59 0.85
C GLN A 4 -8.85 -22.51 -0.15
N GLN A 5 -8.39 -23.65 -0.67
CA GLN A 5 -7.34 -23.70 -1.69
C GLN A 5 -7.78 -23.02 -2.98
N LYS A 6 -9.04 -23.21 -3.39
CA LYS A 6 -9.60 -22.54 -4.57
C LYS A 6 -9.63 -21.01 -4.38
N LYS A 7 -10.01 -20.53 -3.21
CA LYS A 7 -10.02 -19.10 -2.88
C LYS A 7 -8.62 -18.49 -2.93
N LEU A 8 -7.64 -19.17 -2.35
CA LEU A 8 -6.24 -18.74 -2.36
C LEU A 8 -5.68 -18.67 -3.78
N PHE A 9 -5.97 -19.71 -4.59
CA PHE A 9 -5.54 -19.77 -5.98
C PHE A 9 -6.12 -18.62 -6.81
N LYS A 10 -7.41 -18.34 -6.67
CA LYS A 10 -8.07 -17.22 -7.35
C LYS A 10 -7.47 -15.86 -6.94
N ARG A 11 -7.13 -15.69 -5.66
CA ARG A 11 -6.52 -14.49 -5.13
C ARG A 11 -5.13 -14.25 -5.71
N GLN A 12 -4.29 -15.28 -5.75
CA GLN A 12 -2.96 -15.21 -6.35
C GLN A 12 -3.04 -14.88 -7.84
N LYS A 13 -3.97 -15.49 -8.57
CA LYS A 13 -4.17 -15.26 -10.00
C LYS A 13 -4.55 -13.81 -10.29
N ARG A 14 -5.42 -13.21 -9.47
CA ARG A 14 -5.78 -11.79 -9.58
C ARG A 14 -4.59 -10.89 -9.30
N HIS A 15 -3.79 -11.20 -8.29
CA HIS A 15 -2.60 -10.46 -7.93
C HIS A 15 -1.58 -10.46 -9.08
N TRP A 16 -1.32 -11.59 -9.69
CA TRP A 16 -0.40 -11.71 -10.84
C TRP A 16 -0.90 -10.92 -12.05
N ARG A 17 -2.21 -10.93 -12.30
CA ARG A 17 -2.83 -10.16 -13.39
C ARG A 17 -2.63 -8.67 -13.23
N ILE A 18 -2.83 -8.17 -12.02
CA ILE A 18 -2.64 -6.76 -11.69
C ILE A 18 -1.17 -6.38 -11.85
N ARG A 19 -0.24 -7.20 -11.38
CA ARG A 19 1.21 -6.94 -11.50
C ARG A 19 1.71 -6.90 -12.94
N LYS A 20 1.11 -7.64 -13.84
CA LYS A 20 1.45 -7.58 -15.26
C LYS A 20 1.13 -6.21 -15.85
N ILE A 21 0.08 -5.57 -15.38
CA ILE A 21 -0.40 -4.26 -15.86
C ILE A 21 0.27 -3.13 -15.09
N LEU A 22 0.40 -3.29 -13.77
CA LEU A 22 0.91 -2.26 -12.86
C LEU A 22 2.37 -2.52 -12.51
N LYS A 23 3.27 -2.05 -13.36
CA LYS A 23 4.70 -2.14 -13.10
C LYS A 23 5.22 -0.79 -12.64
N GLY A 24 5.90 -0.75 -11.49
CA GLY A 24 6.54 0.46 -10.99
C GLY A 24 7.85 0.74 -11.71
N THR A 25 8.08 2.01 -12.04
CA THR A 25 9.33 2.47 -12.66
C THR A 25 10.02 3.44 -11.71
N THR A 26 11.23 3.89 -12.07
CA THR A 26 11.96 4.90 -11.28
C THR A 26 11.18 6.21 -11.20
N GLU A 27 10.53 6.62 -12.31
CA GLU A 27 9.75 7.85 -12.37
C GLU A 27 8.38 7.73 -11.71
N ARG A 28 7.79 6.54 -11.77
CA ARG A 28 6.47 6.25 -11.18
C ARG A 28 6.52 4.90 -10.49
N PRO A 29 7.09 4.85 -9.27
CA PRO A 29 7.17 3.61 -8.50
C PRO A 29 5.78 3.06 -8.15
N ARG A 30 5.73 1.77 -7.81
CA ARG A 30 4.50 1.10 -7.45
C ARG A 30 4.23 1.25 -5.95
N LEU A 31 3.08 1.82 -5.61
CA LEU A 31 2.59 1.86 -4.22
C LEU A 31 1.82 0.57 -3.97
N SER A 32 2.43 -0.35 -3.23
CA SER A 32 1.86 -1.65 -2.89
C SER A 32 1.30 -1.62 -1.48
N ILE A 33 0.08 -2.10 -1.30
CA ILE A 33 -0.61 -2.15 -0.02
C ILE A 33 -0.93 -3.58 0.35
N TYR A 34 -0.65 -3.94 1.59
CA TYR A 34 -1.04 -5.21 2.18
C TYR A 34 -1.75 -4.95 3.50
N ARG A 35 -2.84 -5.64 3.75
CA ARG A 35 -3.55 -5.56 5.03
C ARG A 35 -3.69 -6.94 5.68
N SER A 36 -3.56 -6.97 6.99
CA SER A 36 -3.96 -8.09 7.82
C SER A 36 -5.12 -7.64 8.71
N LEU A 37 -5.62 -8.53 9.56
CA LEU A 37 -6.71 -8.20 10.48
C LEU A 37 -6.37 -7.01 11.39
N LYS A 38 -5.15 -6.96 11.93
CA LYS A 38 -4.72 -5.98 12.93
C LYS A 38 -3.82 -4.87 12.41
N HIS A 39 -3.30 -5.00 11.19
CA HIS A 39 -2.30 -4.07 10.67
C HIS A 39 -2.50 -3.79 9.19
N ILE A 40 -1.92 -2.69 8.73
CA ILE A 40 -1.86 -2.35 7.31
C ILE A 40 -0.44 -1.87 6.99
N TYR A 41 0.02 -2.22 5.78
CA TYR A 41 1.39 -1.97 5.32
C TYR A 41 1.34 -1.30 3.96
N ALA A 42 2.23 -0.33 3.74
CA ALA A 42 2.37 0.34 2.45
C ALA A 42 3.84 0.43 2.08
N GLN A 43 4.16 0.13 0.83
CA GLN A 43 5.51 0.16 0.30
C GLN A 43 5.52 0.86 -1.05
N VAL A 44 6.56 1.65 -1.30
CA VAL A 44 6.81 2.24 -2.62
C VAL A 44 7.99 1.49 -3.22
N ILE A 45 7.75 0.81 -4.34
CA ILE A 45 8.69 -0.14 -4.94
C ILE A 45 9.06 0.28 -6.35
N ASP A 46 10.37 0.28 -6.65
CA ASP A 46 10.87 0.42 -8.01
C ASP A 46 11.12 -0.97 -8.58
N ASP A 47 10.23 -1.43 -9.46
CA ASP A 47 10.30 -2.76 -10.04
C ASP A 47 11.44 -2.89 -11.06
N THR A 48 11.94 -1.77 -11.62
CA THR A 48 13.05 -1.81 -12.57
C THR A 48 14.38 -2.11 -11.89
N GLN A 49 14.53 -1.69 -10.63
CA GLN A 49 15.74 -1.93 -9.83
C GLN A 49 15.54 -3.01 -8.78
N GLY A 50 14.30 -3.43 -8.55
CA GLY A 50 13.97 -4.54 -7.66
C GLY A 50 14.09 -4.24 -6.18
N TYR A 51 13.92 -2.98 -5.74
CA TYR A 51 13.91 -2.72 -4.30
C TYR A 51 12.88 -1.69 -3.86
N THR A 52 12.62 -1.71 -2.55
CA THR A 52 11.67 -0.83 -1.88
C THR A 52 12.33 0.50 -1.58
N LEU A 53 11.72 1.59 -2.07
CA LEU A 53 12.24 2.95 -1.85
C LEU A 53 11.85 3.49 -0.48
N CYS A 54 10.63 3.20 -0.02
CA CYS A 54 10.19 3.52 1.34
C CYS A 54 9.05 2.61 1.75
N SER A 55 8.86 2.46 3.04
CA SER A 55 7.77 1.65 3.59
C SER A 55 7.28 2.23 4.91
N VAL A 56 5.98 2.11 5.16
CA VAL A 56 5.34 2.53 6.41
C VAL A 56 4.27 1.49 6.76
N SER A 57 4.12 1.22 8.04
CA SER A 57 3.06 0.33 8.52
C SER A 57 2.53 0.82 9.86
N THR A 58 1.42 0.23 10.29
CA THR A 58 0.88 0.49 11.64
C THR A 58 1.82 0.00 12.75
N LEU A 59 2.81 -0.82 12.42
CA LEU A 59 3.85 -1.26 13.34
C LEU A 59 5.03 -0.28 13.43
N SER A 60 5.13 0.68 12.54
CA SER A 60 6.19 1.70 12.58
C SER A 60 6.08 2.53 13.86
N PRO A 61 7.21 2.82 14.55
CA PRO A 61 7.15 3.53 15.85
C PRO A 61 6.41 4.86 15.79
N GLU A 62 6.59 5.65 14.74
CA GLU A 62 5.94 6.94 14.58
C GLU A 62 4.42 6.82 14.46
N ILE A 63 3.95 5.77 13.79
CA ILE A 63 2.51 5.51 13.60
C ILE A 63 1.91 4.94 14.87
N LYS A 64 2.60 4.00 15.50
CA LYS A 64 2.14 3.32 16.71
C LYS A 64 1.82 4.28 17.84
N LYS A 65 2.54 5.39 17.95
CA LYS A 65 2.30 6.44 18.94
C LYS A 65 1.02 7.24 18.67
N SER A 66 0.60 7.33 17.43
CA SER A 66 -0.52 8.17 17.00
C SER A 66 -1.86 7.42 16.91
N ILE A 67 -1.85 6.10 17.04
CA ILE A 67 -3.05 5.28 16.83
C ILE A 67 -3.36 4.43 18.05
N LYS A 68 -4.65 4.12 18.23
CA LYS A 68 -5.12 3.23 19.31
C LYS A 68 -5.24 1.77 18.87
N GLY A 69 -5.03 1.47 17.61
CA GLY A 69 -5.08 0.11 17.06
C GLY A 69 -4.81 0.17 15.58
N GLY A 70 -4.21 -0.90 15.03
CA GLY A 70 -3.73 -0.93 13.66
C GLY A 70 -4.74 -1.40 12.62
N GLY A 71 -5.91 -1.89 13.05
CA GLY A 71 -6.89 -2.52 12.19
C GLY A 71 -8.07 -1.65 11.79
N ASN A 72 -7.99 -0.33 11.90
CA ASN A 72 -9.09 0.58 11.62
C ASN A 72 -8.75 1.62 10.55
N ILE A 73 -9.77 2.38 10.13
CA ILE A 73 -9.65 3.41 9.09
C ILE A 73 -8.72 4.55 9.53
N GLY A 74 -8.79 4.96 10.79
CA GLY A 74 -7.92 6.01 11.33
C GLY A 74 -6.45 5.65 11.23
N ALA A 75 -6.09 4.41 11.54
CA ALA A 75 -4.72 3.91 11.41
C ALA A 75 -4.27 3.92 9.95
N ALA A 76 -5.13 3.52 9.02
CA ALA A 76 -4.82 3.53 7.59
C ALA A 76 -4.55 4.94 7.08
N LYS A 77 -5.31 5.93 7.53
CA LYS A 77 -5.10 7.34 7.19
C LYS A 77 -3.74 7.84 7.64
N GLU A 78 -3.33 7.48 8.86
CA GLU A 78 -2.02 7.85 9.39
C GLU A 78 -0.87 7.22 8.58
N VAL A 79 -1.02 5.97 8.18
CA VAL A 79 -0.05 5.28 7.32
C VAL A 79 0.07 6.00 5.96
N GLY A 80 -1.05 6.34 5.34
CA GLY A 80 -1.06 7.04 4.06
C GLY A 80 -0.40 8.42 4.14
N LYS A 81 -0.70 9.17 5.18
CA LYS A 81 -0.10 10.48 5.43
C LYS A 81 1.41 10.39 5.61
N LYS A 82 1.88 9.47 6.46
CA LYS A 82 3.30 9.30 6.74
C LYS A 82 4.06 8.81 5.51
N LEU A 83 3.49 7.87 4.77
CA LEU A 83 4.09 7.37 3.53
C LEU A 83 4.30 8.50 2.53
N SER A 84 3.28 9.34 2.36
CA SER A 84 3.34 10.51 1.48
C SER A 84 4.47 11.47 1.88
N GLU A 85 4.56 11.77 3.17
CA GLU A 85 5.61 12.64 3.70
C GLU A 85 7.02 12.10 3.37
N ILE A 86 7.24 10.81 3.60
CA ILE A 86 8.53 10.16 3.34
C ILE A 86 8.82 10.13 1.83
N ALA A 87 7.84 9.78 1.02
CA ALA A 87 8.00 9.71 -0.43
C ALA A 87 8.33 11.07 -1.02
N LEU A 88 7.63 12.12 -0.60
CA LEU A 88 7.87 13.48 -1.08
C LEU A 88 9.26 13.99 -0.70
N LYS A 89 9.75 13.65 0.50
CA LYS A 89 11.13 13.96 0.92
C LYS A 89 12.17 13.28 0.04
N LYS A 90 11.84 12.15 -0.56
CA LYS A 90 12.71 11.42 -1.50
C LYS A 90 12.45 11.82 -2.96
N SER A 91 11.71 12.91 -3.17
CA SER A 91 11.35 13.43 -4.49
C SER A 91 10.47 12.48 -5.32
N ILE A 92 9.73 11.61 -4.65
CA ILE A 92 8.74 10.74 -5.28
C ILE A 92 7.39 11.46 -5.26
N GLN A 93 6.89 11.87 -6.42
CA GLN A 93 5.64 12.62 -6.52
C GLN A 93 4.51 11.81 -7.12
N LYS A 94 4.84 10.88 -8.02
CA LYS A 94 3.87 10.06 -8.75
C LYS A 94 4.10 8.60 -8.45
N VAL A 95 3.01 7.85 -8.22
CA VAL A 95 3.09 6.41 -8.02
C VAL A 95 1.99 5.71 -8.82
N VAL A 96 2.18 4.42 -9.08
CA VAL A 96 1.15 3.53 -9.62
C VAL A 96 0.54 2.79 -8.42
N PHE A 97 -0.77 2.87 -8.27
CA PHE A 97 -1.45 2.27 -7.13
C PHE A 97 -1.73 0.79 -7.38
N ASP A 98 -1.15 -0.06 -6.53
CA ASP A 98 -1.36 -1.51 -6.55
C ASP A 98 -2.00 -1.95 -5.23
N ARG A 99 -3.31 -2.15 -5.26
CA ARG A 99 -4.06 -2.65 -4.09
C ARG A 99 -3.99 -4.17 -3.93
N GLY A 100 -3.29 -4.87 -4.83
CA GLY A 100 -3.21 -6.33 -4.83
C GLY A 100 -4.57 -6.97 -5.07
N CYS A 101 -4.89 -7.98 -4.26
CA CYS A 101 -6.17 -8.68 -4.34
C CYS A 101 -7.25 -8.06 -3.44
N PHE A 102 -6.95 -6.96 -2.75
CA PHE A 102 -7.89 -6.33 -1.83
C PHE A 102 -8.86 -5.40 -2.57
N PRO A 103 -10.14 -5.36 -2.19
CA PRO A 103 -11.08 -4.42 -2.80
C PRO A 103 -10.74 -2.97 -2.39
N TYR A 104 -11.05 -2.01 -3.26
CA TYR A 104 -10.87 -0.59 -2.98
C TYR A 104 -12.00 -0.11 -2.06
N HIS A 105 -11.86 -0.43 -0.77
CA HIS A 105 -12.88 -0.17 0.24
C HIS A 105 -12.24 -0.13 1.64
N GLY A 106 -12.90 0.56 2.56
CA GLY A 106 -12.48 0.62 3.97
C GLY A 106 -11.06 1.15 4.15
N ARG A 107 -10.21 0.37 4.81
CA ARG A 107 -8.83 0.77 5.12
C ARG A 107 -7.98 1.06 3.88
N ILE A 108 -8.14 0.26 2.82
CA ILE A 108 -7.37 0.45 1.58
C ILE A 108 -7.73 1.80 0.95
N LYS A 109 -9.01 2.11 0.84
CA LYS A 109 -9.50 3.39 0.32
C LYS A 109 -9.04 4.56 1.19
N ALA A 110 -9.14 4.41 2.52
CA ALA A 110 -8.73 5.45 3.47
C ALA A 110 -7.24 5.79 3.33
N LEU A 111 -6.38 4.78 3.20
CA LEU A 111 -4.95 4.98 3.01
C LEU A 111 -4.67 5.70 1.68
N ALA A 112 -5.29 5.25 0.59
CA ALA A 112 -5.10 5.84 -0.72
C ALA A 112 -5.54 7.30 -0.77
N GLU A 113 -6.71 7.61 -0.22
CA GLU A 113 -7.22 8.99 -0.17
C GLU A 113 -6.34 9.89 0.68
N SER A 114 -5.88 9.39 1.83
CA SER A 114 -4.97 10.12 2.72
C SER A 114 -3.63 10.41 2.03
N ALA A 115 -3.09 9.46 1.30
CA ALA A 115 -1.85 9.65 0.54
C ALA A 115 -2.03 10.72 -0.55
N ARG A 116 -3.16 10.72 -1.25
CA ARG A 116 -3.48 11.74 -2.26
C ARG A 116 -3.63 13.11 -1.64
N GLU A 117 -4.34 13.22 -0.54
CA GLU A 117 -4.52 14.49 0.19
C GLU A 117 -3.19 15.06 0.67
N SER A 118 -2.23 14.20 0.98
CA SER A 118 -0.90 14.60 1.46
C SER A 118 0.09 14.89 0.33
N GLY A 119 -0.33 14.75 -0.94
CA GLY A 119 0.44 15.22 -2.09
C GLY A 119 0.90 14.18 -3.10
N LEU A 120 0.73 12.88 -2.86
CA LEU A 120 1.04 11.88 -3.88
C LEU A 120 0.01 11.89 -5.01
N LYS A 121 0.49 11.68 -6.22
CA LYS A 121 -0.34 11.67 -7.42
C LYS A 121 -0.48 10.26 -7.97
N PHE A 122 -1.71 9.81 -8.04
CA PHE A 122 -2.03 8.52 -8.65
C PHE A 122 -3.51 8.37 -8.90
#